data_25667d0790365805f944ba51c0733982
#
_entry.id   25667d0790365805f944ba51c0733982
#
_cell.length_a   1.000
_cell.length_b   1.000
_cell.length_c   1.000
_cell.angle_alpha   90.00
_cell.angle_beta   90.00
_cell.angle_gamma   90.00
#
_symmetry.space_group_name_H-M   'P 1'
#
loop_
_entity.id
_entity.type
_entity.pdbx_description
1 polymer ?
#
loop_
_entity_poly.entity_id
_entity_poly.type
_entity_poly.pdbx_seq_one_letter_code
_entity_poly.pdbx_strand_id
1 'polypeptide(L)'
;MKLKSVNGESTLQVSEVAFGGKFNEALVHQVLTAYRAAGRAGTKAQKSRAEVRGGGRKPWAQKGTGQARAGSSRSPIWVGGGRTFAAKPRDFAQKVNRKMYRGAIRSMLAELVRTERLLVTDGIALQEPKTKLLASQLKAWSLPSVLIVVEATDQKLILAARNLPHVEVIEVPALNPVSLAAYEKVLMTVGAVKLIEERLQ
;
A
#
# COMPACT_ATOMS: atom_id res chain seq x y z
N MET A 1 -0.26 -16.04 23.85
CA MET A 1 -1.56 -15.54 23.33
C MET A 1 -2.19 -16.59 22.45
N LYS A 2 -3.54 -16.65 22.29
CA LYS A 2 -4.19 -17.68 21.48
C LYS A 2 -4.89 -17.06 20.28
N LEU A 3 -4.66 -17.60 19.07
CA LEU A 3 -5.36 -17.20 17.85
C LEU A 3 -6.48 -18.19 17.55
N LYS A 4 -7.60 -17.68 17.03
CA LYS A 4 -8.77 -18.49 16.66
C LYS A 4 -8.55 -19.12 15.27
N SER A 5 -8.83 -20.42 15.13
CA SER A 5 -8.92 -21.07 13.83
C SER A 5 -10.24 -20.71 13.14
N VAL A 6 -10.23 -20.68 11.81
CA VAL A 6 -11.44 -20.45 10.99
C VAL A 6 -12.51 -21.52 11.25
N ASN A 7 -12.09 -22.75 11.52
CA ASN A 7 -13.00 -23.87 11.80
C ASN A 7 -13.51 -23.91 13.25
N GLY A 8 -13.02 -23.01 14.13
CA GLY A 8 -13.45 -22.91 15.53
C GLY A 8 -12.92 -24.02 16.48
N GLU A 9 -12.29 -25.06 15.96
CA GLU A 9 -11.92 -26.24 16.71
C GLU A 9 -10.52 -26.21 17.33
N SER A 10 -9.64 -25.37 16.82
CA SER A 10 -8.26 -25.28 17.29
C SER A 10 -7.83 -23.84 17.62
N THR A 11 -7.00 -23.73 18.66
CA THR A 11 -6.36 -22.45 19.02
C THR A 11 -4.85 -22.60 18.89
N LEU A 12 -4.21 -21.73 18.08
CA LEU A 12 -2.76 -21.69 17.97
C LEU A 12 -2.19 -20.80 19.08
N GLN A 13 -1.20 -21.33 19.82
CA GLN A 13 -0.43 -20.50 20.77
C GLN A 13 0.62 -19.69 20.01
N VAL A 14 0.66 -18.39 20.24
CA VAL A 14 1.58 -17.45 19.56
C VAL A 14 2.31 -16.57 20.55
N SER A 15 3.45 -16.05 20.12
CA SER A 15 4.30 -15.15 20.91
C SER A 15 3.59 -13.82 21.22
N GLU A 16 3.62 -13.41 22.48
CA GLU A 16 3.14 -12.08 22.90
C GLU A 16 3.99 -10.94 22.34
N VAL A 17 5.25 -11.19 22.04
CA VAL A 17 6.15 -10.18 21.46
C VAL A 17 5.69 -9.73 20.07
N ALA A 18 5.19 -10.66 19.26
CA ALA A 18 4.74 -10.38 17.90
C ALA A 18 3.28 -9.89 17.82
N PHE A 19 2.39 -10.43 18.68
CA PHE A 19 0.94 -10.25 18.57
C PHE A 19 0.28 -9.57 19.78
N GLY A 20 1.00 -9.37 20.89
CA GLY A 20 0.47 -8.83 22.15
C GLY A 20 0.77 -7.34 22.41
N GLY A 21 1.38 -6.63 21.45
CA GLY A 21 1.79 -5.24 21.62
C GLY A 21 0.62 -4.26 21.76
N LYS A 22 0.88 -3.10 22.40
CA LYS A 22 -0.10 -2.00 22.41
C LYS A 22 -0.25 -1.39 21.02
N PHE A 23 -1.47 -1.03 20.64
CA PHE A 23 -1.74 -0.32 19.40
C PHE A 23 -1.19 1.10 19.45
N ASN A 24 -0.35 1.45 18.47
CA ASN A 24 0.22 2.80 18.30
C ASN A 24 -0.22 3.36 16.95
N GLU A 25 -1.33 4.08 16.96
CA GLU A 25 -1.96 4.66 15.77
C GLU A 25 -1.02 5.63 15.03
N ALA A 26 -0.33 6.51 15.75
CA ALA A 26 0.57 7.50 15.15
C ALA A 26 1.71 6.84 14.37
N LEU A 27 2.31 5.78 14.92
CA LEU A 27 3.37 5.02 14.26
C LEU A 27 2.84 4.30 13.02
N VAL A 28 1.69 3.65 13.14
CA VAL A 28 1.04 2.94 12.03
C VAL A 28 0.71 3.91 10.90
N HIS A 29 0.10 5.05 11.21
CA HIS A 29 -0.24 6.09 10.23
C HIS A 29 1.00 6.64 9.51
N GLN A 30 2.08 6.92 10.23
CA GLN A 30 3.33 7.40 9.65
C GLN A 30 3.91 6.38 8.64
N VAL A 31 3.96 5.09 9.03
CA VAL A 31 4.49 4.02 8.17
C VAL A 31 3.60 3.78 6.95
N LEU A 32 2.27 3.78 7.13
CA LEU A 32 1.29 3.69 6.02
C LEU A 32 1.46 4.83 5.02
N THR A 33 1.57 6.07 5.51
CA THR A 33 1.75 7.26 4.68
C THR A 33 3.05 7.18 3.89
N ALA A 34 4.15 6.78 4.54
CA ALA A 34 5.45 6.60 3.89
C ALA A 34 5.41 5.52 2.81
N TYR A 35 4.78 4.39 3.09
CA TYR A 35 4.63 3.29 2.14
C TYR A 35 3.82 3.69 0.91
N ARG A 36 2.67 4.38 1.10
CA ARG A 36 1.86 4.90 -0.01
C ARG A 36 2.58 6.00 -0.79
N ALA A 37 3.37 6.84 -0.12
CA ALA A 37 4.15 7.88 -0.77
C ALA A 37 5.25 7.29 -1.66
N ALA A 38 5.93 6.23 -1.23
CA ALA A 38 6.95 5.54 -2.02
C ALA A 38 6.38 4.92 -3.32
N GLY A 39 5.12 4.50 -3.34
CA GLY A 39 4.45 3.98 -4.53
C GLY A 39 4.06 5.04 -5.58
N ARG A 40 4.23 6.35 -5.28
CA ARG A 40 3.88 7.42 -6.22
C ARG A 40 4.96 7.60 -7.29
N ALA A 41 4.57 7.47 -8.56
CA ALA A 41 5.50 7.61 -9.70
C ALA A 41 6.12 9.01 -9.83
N GLY A 42 5.42 10.07 -9.40
CA GLY A 42 5.94 11.44 -9.38
C GLY A 42 6.30 12.03 -10.74
N THR A 43 5.75 11.53 -11.83
CA THR A 43 6.13 11.86 -13.22
C THR A 43 5.57 13.17 -13.76
N LYS A 44 4.74 13.89 -12.99
CA LYS A 44 4.13 15.15 -13.42
C LYS A 44 5.18 16.18 -13.79
N ALA A 45 5.15 16.66 -15.05
CA ALA A 45 6.04 17.70 -15.56
C ALA A 45 5.26 18.81 -16.24
N GLN A 46 5.72 20.04 -16.06
CA GLN A 46 5.23 21.23 -16.76
C GLN A 46 6.42 22.07 -17.23
N LYS A 47 6.25 22.80 -18.34
CA LYS A 47 7.30 23.69 -18.86
C LYS A 47 7.26 25.04 -18.13
N SER A 48 8.39 25.44 -17.57
CA SER A 48 8.63 26.81 -17.11
C SER A 48 8.84 27.74 -18.31
N ARG A 49 8.84 29.06 -18.07
CA ARG A 49 9.08 30.05 -19.15
C ARG A 49 10.39 29.83 -19.90
N ALA A 50 11.39 29.25 -19.28
CA ALA A 50 12.69 28.98 -19.92
C ALA A 50 12.61 27.79 -20.90
N GLU A 51 11.71 26.82 -20.65
CA GLU A 51 11.58 25.58 -21.41
C GLU A 51 10.56 25.66 -22.55
N VAL A 52 9.72 26.69 -22.57
CA VAL A 52 8.79 26.90 -23.67
C VAL A 52 9.55 27.45 -24.87
N ARG A 53 9.27 26.91 -26.06
CA ARG A 53 9.89 27.39 -27.32
C ARG A 53 9.45 28.82 -27.66
N GLY A 54 10.35 29.61 -28.17
CA GLY A 54 10.08 30.99 -28.64
C GLY A 54 10.59 32.09 -27.71
N GLY A 55 10.19 33.32 -27.89
CA GLY A 55 10.39 34.45 -26.98
C GLY A 55 11.83 34.95 -26.79
N GLY A 56 12.75 34.71 -27.70
CA GLY A 56 14.12 35.22 -27.63
C GLY A 56 14.22 36.75 -27.86
N ARG A 57 13.23 37.34 -28.54
CA ARG A 57 13.17 38.79 -28.80
C ARG A 57 12.11 39.42 -27.89
N LYS A 58 12.40 40.65 -27.43
CA LYS A 58 11.41 41.53 -26.76
C LYS A 58 10.27 41.85 -27.70
N PRO A 59 8.97 41.63 -27.32
CA PRO A 59 7.81 41.84 -28.22
C PRO A 59 7.73 43.25 -28.78
N TRP A 60 7.97 44.27 -27.97
CA TRP A 60 7.96 45.70 -28.38
C TRP A 60 8.89 46.55 -27.48
N ALA A 61 9.09 47.79 -27.85
CA ALA A 61 9.94 48.75 -27.13
C ALA A 61 9.40 49.01 -25.71
N GLN A 62 10.30 49.36 -24.78
CA GLN A 62 9.95 49.56 -23.36
C GLN A 62 8.99 50.75 -23.13
N LYS A 63 9.03 51.75 -24.02
CA LYS A 63 8.20 52.97 -23.98
C LYS A 63 7.80 53.37 -25.41
N GLY A 64 6.79 54.24 -25.56
CA GLY A 64 6.38 54.81 -26.84
C GLY A 64 5.36 53.98 -27.65
N THR A 65 4.92 52.80 -27.16
CA THR A 65 3.96 51.95 -27.90
C THR A 65 2.54 52.01 -27.36
N GLY A 66 2.29 52.69 -26.23
CA GLY A 66 0.99 52.71 -25.56
C GLY A 66 0.55 51.34 -24.95
N GLN A 67 1.33 50.30 -25.15
CA GLN A 67 1.02 48.95 -24.65
C GLN A 67 1.70 48.67 -23.31
N ALA A 68 1.13 47.71 -22.53
CA ALA A 68 1.74 47.26 -21.30
C ALA A 68 3.16 46.71 -21.58
N ARG A 69 4.09 46.94 -20.65
CA ARG A 69 5.47 46.47 -20.79
C ARG A 69 5.55 44.96 -20.84
N ALA A 70 6.23 44.40 -21.84
CA ALA A 70 6.44 42.97 -22.00
C ALA A 70 7.90 42.65 -22.30
N GLY A 71 8.49 41.72 -21.55
CA GLY A 71 9.86 41.28 -21.76
C GLY A 71 9.97 40.01 -22.63
N SER A 72 8.94 39.17 -22.64
CA SER A 72 8.93 37.93 -23.40
C SER A 72 7.48 37.42 -23.58
N SER A 73 7.20 36.89 -24.77
CA SER A 73 5.92 36.21 -25.07
C SER A 73 5.75 34.85 -24.33
N ARG A 74 6.83 34.34 -23.71
CA ARG A 74 6.81 33.11 -22.91
C ARG A 74 6.42 33.34 -21.45
N SER A 75 6.10 34.58 -21.07
CA SER A 75 5.70 34.92 -19.70
C SER A 75 4.45 34.11 -19.29
N PRO A 76 4.31 33.73 -18.02
CA PRO A 76 3.13 32.98 -17.52
C PRO A 76 1.79 33.71 -17.71
N ILE A 77 1.82 35.05 -17.85
CA ILE A 77 0.62 35.86 -18.09
C ILE A 77 0.13 35.79 -19.54
N TRP A 78 0.93 35.24 -20.45
CA TRP A 78 0.59 35.12 -21.86
C TRP A 78 -0.02 33.77 -22.19
N VAL A 79 -0.98 33.76 -23.10
CA VAL A 79 -1.53 32.49 -23.66
C VAL A 79 -0.39 31.77 -24.38
N GLY A 80 -0.19 30.50 -24.05
CA GLY A 80 0.93 29.67 -24.55
C GLY A 80 2.27 29.93 -23.84
N GLY A 81 2.32 30.80 -22.84
CA GLY A 81 3.49 30.97 -21.98
C GLY A 81 3.73 29.80 -21.03
N GLY A 82 4.89 29.84 -20.37
CA GLY A 82 5.26 28.81 -19.36
C GLY A 82 4.48 28.96 -18.06
N ARG A 83 4.46 27.89 -17.25
CA ARG A 83 3.90 27.94 -15.89
C ARG A 83 4.84 28.69 -14.95
N THR A 84 4.29 29.53 -14.04
CA THR A 84 5.08 30.29 -13.06
C THR A 84 5.86 29.38 -12.13
N PHE A 85 5.17 28.41 -11.52
CA PHE A 85 5.75 27.36 -10.69
C PHE A 85 5.49 26.02 -11.34
N ALA A 86 6.30 25.72 -12.37
CA ALA A 86 6.15 24.51 -13.14
C ALA A 86 6.45 23.27 -12.28
N ALA A 87 5.51 22.35 -12.20
CA ALA A 87 5.75 21.07 -11.52
C ALA A 87 6.86 20.32 -12.26
N LYS A 88 7.77 19.72 -11.50
CA LYS A 88 8.84 18.85 -12.00
C LYS A 88 8.67 17.46 -11.44
N PRO A 89 9.13 16.43 -12.16
CA PRO A 89 9.19 15.08 -11.60
C PRO A 89 9.96 15.10 -10.29
N ARG A 90 9.42 14.43 -9.27
CA ARG A 90 10.07 14.33 -7.96
C ARG A 90 9.81 12.97 -7.33
N ASP A 91 10.73 12.53 -6.53
CA ASP A 91 10.55 11.39 -5.64
C ASP A 91 9.71 11.81 -4.41
N PHE A 92 8.76 10.95 -4.04
CA PHE A 92 7.92 11.11 -2.85
C PHE A 92 8.29 10.14 -1.74
N ALA A 93 9.30 9.29 -1.93
CA ALA A 93 9.70 8.31 -0.94
C ALA A 93 10.09 8.98 0.39
N GLN A 94 9.61 8.39 1.48
CA GLN A 94 9.93 8.82 2.84
C GLN A 94 10.68 7.70 3.55
N LYS A 95 11.85 8.02 4.10
CA LYS A 95 12.65 7.06 4.86
C LYS A 95 11.95 6.66 6.16
N VAL A 96 11.78 5.36 6.38
CA VAL A 96 11.31 4.78 7.64
C VAL A 96 12.40 3.88 8.21
N ASN A 97 12.67 3.98 9.51
CA ASN A 97 13.63 3.12 10.19
C ASN A 97 13.09 1.68 10.27
N ARG A 98 13.95 0.67 10.12
CA ARG A 98 13.56 -0.75 10.18
C ARG A 98 12.83 -1.11 11.49
N LYS A 99 13.29 -0.58 12.64
CA LYS A 99 12.65 -0.79 13.95
C LYS A 99 11.23 -0.19 13.99
N MET A 100 11.02 1.00 13.40
CA MET A 100 9.70 1.63 13.30
C MET A 100 8.76 0.79 12.42
N TYR A 101 9.23 0.32 11.27
CA TYR A 101 8.45 -0.54 10.38
C TYR A 101 8.02 -1.84 11.09
N ARG A 102 8.96 -2.55 11.73
CA ARG A 102 8.65 -3.76 12.52
C ARG A 102 7.66 -3.46 13.65
N GLY A 103 7.86 -2.36 14.37
CA GLY A 103 6.96 -1.91 15.43
C GLY A 103 5.54 -1.60 14.93
N ALA A 104 5.41 -0.99 13.74
CA ALA A 104 4.11 -0.75 13.13
C ALA A 104 3.41 -2.06 12.75
N ILE A 105 4.11 -3.02 12.13
CA ILE A 105 3.54 -4.33 11.80
C ILE A 105 3.09 -5.07 13.07
N ARG A 106 3.91 -5.10 14.13
CA ARG A 106 3.51 -5.70 15.43
C ARG A 106 2.26 -5.04 15.99
N SER A 107 2.21 -3.71 15.97
CA SER A 107 1.07 -2.94 16.44
C SER A 107 -0.22 -3.24 15.66
N MET A 108 -0.12 -3.38 14.32
CA MET A 108 -1.25 -3.75 13.47
C MET A 108 -1.73 -5.18 13.72
N LEU A 109 -0.80 -6.14 13.82
CA LEU A 109 -1.14 -7.53 14.10
C LEU A 109 -1.81 -7.68 15.47
N ALA A 110 -1.29 -7.00 16.50
CA ALA A 110 -1.90 -6.99 17.83
C ALA A 110 -3.34 -6.43 17.79
N GLU A 111 -3.59 -5.36 17.02
CA GLU A 111 -4.91 -4.78 16.86
C GLU A 111 -5.86 -5.71 16.12
N LEU A 112 -5.39 -6.38 15.06
CA LEU A 112 -6.19 -7.38 14.32
C LEU A 112 -6.59 -8.55 15.20
N VAL A 113 -5.73 -8.97 16.14
CA VAL A 113 -6.06 -10.00 17.12
C VAL A 113 -7.07 -9.48 18.15
N ARG A 114 -6.86 -8.28 18.69
CA ARG A 114 -7.77 -7.63 19.66
C ARG A 114 -9.17 -7.44 19.10
N THR A 115 -9.29 -7.12 17.82
CA THR A 115 -10.57 -6.91 17.12
C THR A 115 -11.15 -8.19 16.50
N GLU A 116 -10.54 -9.36 16.75
CA GLU A 116 -10.96 -10.66 16.20
C GLU A 116 -11.01 -10.71 14.66
N ARG A 117 -10.16 -9.91 14.01
CA ARG A 117 -10.04 -9.85 12.53
C ARG A 117 -8.97 -10.78 12.00
N LEU A 118 -8.07 -11.31 12.84
CA LEU A 118 -7.01 -12.23 12.46
C LEU A 118 -7.48 -13.67 12.76
N LEU A 119 -7.49 -14.49 11.71
CA LEU A 119 -7.89 -15.88 11.75
C LEU A 119 -6.75 -16.77 11.25
N VAL A 120 -6.71 -18.02 11.73
CA VAL A 120 -5.69 -18.97 11.33
C VAL A 120 -6.33 -20.19 10.66
N THR A 121 -5.64 -20.75 9.66
CA THR A 121 -6.01 -22.02 9.00
C THR A 121 -4.79 -22.91 8.85
N ASP A 122 -4.99 -24.21 8.84
CA ASP A 122 -3.92 -25.18 8.58
C ASP A 122 -3.41 -25.10 7.14
N GLY A 123 -4.29 -24.74 6.19
CA GLY A 123 -3.97 -24.57 4.79
C GLY A 123 -5.18 -24.30 3.92
N ILE A 124 -4.96 -23.82 2.71
CA ILE A 124 -5.98 -23.64 1.68
C ILE A 124 -5.56 -24.49 0.48
N ALA A 125 -6.03 -25.73 0.44
CA ALA A 125 -5.76 -26.63 -0.67
C ALA A 125 -6.88 -26.54 -1.72
N LEU A 126 -6.52 -26.20 -2.96
CA LEU A 126 -7.43 -26.19 -4.10
C LEU A 126 -7.04 -27.33 -5.07
N GLN A 127 -7.98 -28.18 -5.42
CA GLN A 127 -7.75 -29.23 -6.41
C GLN A 127 -7.48 -28.65 -7.79
N GLU A 128 -8.26 -27.62 -8.17
CA GLU A 128 -8.16 -26.91 -9.45
C GLU A 128 -8.09 -25.40 -9.24
N PRO A 129 -7.46 -24.62 -10.18
CA PRO A 129 -7.33 -23.17 -10.08
C PRO A 129 -8.65 -22.47 -10.51
N LYS A 130 -9.76 -22.80 -9.83
CA LYS A 130 -11.09 -22.24 -10.14
C LYS A 130 -11.52 -21.24 -9.06
N THR A 131 -11.88 -20.02 -9.48
CA THR A 131 -12.40 -18.96 -8.61
C THR A 131 -13.65 -19.38 -7.84
N LYS A 132 -14.53 -20.19 -8.49
CA LYS A 132 -15.76 -20.70 -7.86
C LYS A 132 -15.47 -21.53 -6.62
N LEU A 133 -14.43 -22.37 -6.65
CA LEU A 133 -14.06 -23.22 -5.51
C LEU A 133 -13.58 -22.36 -4.34
N LEU A 134 -12.68 -21.42 -4.59
CA LEU A 134 -12.20 -20.49 -3.56
C LEU A 134 -13.35 -19.64 -3.01
N ALA A 135 -14.19 -19.09 -3.87
CA ALA A 135 -15.33 -18.26 -3.45
C ALA A 135 -16.33 -19.03 -2.58
N SER A 136 -16.62 -20.30 -2.91
CA SER A 136 -17.49 -21.15 -2.08
C SER A 136 -16.87 -21.45 -0.71
N GLN A 137 -15.56 -21.67 -0.65
CA GLN A 137 -14.82 -21.91 0.59
C GLN A 137 -14.79 -20.66 1.48
N LEU A 138 -14.49 -19.48 0.90
CA LEU A 138 -14.52 -18.22 1.63
C LEU A 138 -15.92 -17.85 2.13
N LYS A 139 -16.95 -18.15 1.34
CA LYS A 139 -18.35 -17.97 1.76
C LYS A 139 -18.72 -18.88 2.94
N ALA A 140 -18.29 -20.13 2.93
CA ALA A 140 -18.49 -21.05 4.05
C ALA A 140 -17.82 -20.53 5.34
N TRP A 141 -16.68 -19.85 5.21
CA TRP A 141 -15.97 -19.23 6.33
C TRP A 141 -16.46 -17.82 6.69
N SER A 142 -17.48 -17.30 5.99
CA SER A 142 -18.00 -15.95 6.18
C SER A 142 -16.92 -14.85 6.03
N LEU A 143 -16.07 -14.98 4.99
CA LEU A 143 -14.96 -14.09 4.69
C LEU A 143 -15.17 -13.36 3.35
N PRO A 144 -16.03 -12.33 3.28
CA PRO A 144 -16.30 -11.61 2.04
C PRO A 144 -15.11 -10.74 1.58
N SER A 145 -14.33 -10.20 2.53
CA SER A 145 -13.15 -9.38 2.28
C SER A 145 -11.99 -9.89 3.13
N VAL A 146 -10.97 -10.49 2.47
CA VAL A 146 -9.91 -11.20 3.19
C VAL A 146 -8.55 -11.06 2.52
N LEU A 147 -7.54 -10.78 3.35
CA LEU A 147 -6.13 -10.93 3.01
C LEU A 147 -5.68 -12.33 3.44
N ILE A 148 -5.22 -13.14 2.48
CA ILE A 148 -4.69 -14.48 2.74
C ILE A 148 -3.17 -14.39 2.75
N VAL A 149 -2.56 -14.73 3.89
CA VAL A 149 -1.11 -14.74 4.07
C VAL A 149 -0.63 -16.17 4.16
N VAL A 150 0.24 -16.58 3.26
CA VAL A 150 0.77 -17.93 3.15
C VAL A 150 2.29 -17.95 3.30
N GLU A 151 2.83 -19.09 3.69
CA GLU A 151 4.26 -19.32 3.77
C GLU A 151 4.91 -19.31 2.38
N ALA A 152 4.36 -20.11 1.47
CA ALA A 152 4.71 -20.15 0.06
C ALA A 152 3.44 -20.13 -0.78
N THR A 153 3.46 -19.42 -1.89
CA THR A 153 2.29 -19.32 -2.75
C THR A 153 2.13 -20.55 -3.63
N ASP A 154 0.92 -21.13 -3.61
CA ASP A 154 0.50 -22.08 -4.63
C ASP A 154 -0.04 -21.32 -5.84
N GLN A 155 0.47 -21.67 -7.02
CA GLN A 155 0.02 -21.09 -8.29
C GLN A 155 -1.50 -21.26 -8.50
N LYS A 156 -2.08 -22.38 -8.07
CA LYS A 156 -3.52 -22.60 -8.14
C LYS A 156 -4.30 -21.60 -7.29
N LEU A 157 -3.81 -21.31 -6.08
CA LEU A 157 -4.42 -20.33 -5.18
C LEU A 157 -4.38 -18.91 -5.75
N ILE A 158 -3.22 -18.50 -6.30
CA ILE A 158 -3.07 -17.18 -6.94
C ILE A 158 -4.04 -17.03 -8.11
N LEU A 159 -4.10 -18.02 -9.00
CA LEU A 159 -5.00 -17.98 -10.17
C LEU A 159 -6.48 -17.96 -9.78
N ALA A 160 -6.86 -18.66 -8.71
CA ALA A 160 -8.22 -18.67 -8.18
C ALA A 160 -8.60 -17.34 -7.53
N ALA A 161 -7.66 -16.67 -6.84
CA ALA A 161 -7.91 -15.44 -6.09
C ALA A 161 -7.90 -14.17 -6.97
N ARG A 162 -7.04 -14.09 -8.01
CA ARG A 162 -6.79 -12.85 -8.76
C ARG A 162 -8.02 -12.18 -9.37
N ASN A 163 -9.10 -12.93 -9.65
CA ASN A 163 -10.34 -12.38 -10.19
C ASN A 163 -11.32 -11.90 -9.10
N LEU A 164 -11.03 -12.13 -7.83
CA LEU A 164 -11.88 -11.72 -6.71
C LEU A 164 -11.39 -10.35 -6.19
N PRO A 165 -12.19 -9.26 -6.32
CA PRO A 165 -11.73 -7.90 -6.00
C PRO A 165 -11.43 -7.66 -4.53
N HIS A 166 -12.02 -8.47 -3.64
CA HIS A 166 -11.89 -8.33 -2.19
C HIS A 166 -11.02 -9.44 -1.55
N VAL A 167 -10.24 -10.14 -2.37
CA VAL A 167 -9.36 -11.22 -1.92
C VAL A 167 -7.96 -10.97 -2.47
N GLU A 168 -6.98 -10.91 -1.59
CA GLU A 168 -5.57 -10.84 -1.96
C GLU A 168 -4.82 -12.01 -1.32
N VAL A 169 -3.89 -12.60 -2.06
CA VAL A 169 -3.00 -13.66 -1.56
C VAL A 169 -1.59 -13.15 -1.61
N ILE A 170 -0.91 -13.15 -0.47
CA ILE A 170 0.48 -12.69 -0.35
C ILE A 170 1.32 -13.68 0.45
N GLU A 171 2.61 -13.69 0.19
CA GLU A 171 3.60 -14.39 1.01
C GLU A 171 4.04 -13.52 2.20
N VAL A 172 4.54 -14.16 3.26
CA VAL A 172 5.07 -13.46 4.44
C VAL A 172 6.13 -12.39 4.10
N PRO A 173 7.09 -12.61 3.16
CA PRO A 173 8.03 -11.57 2.76
C PRO A 173 7.37 -10.33 2.14
N ALA A 174 6.27 -10.51 1.41
CA ALA A 174 5.52 -9.44 0.76
C ALA A 174 4.51 -8.72 1.67
N LEU A 175 4.38 -9.19 2.93
CA LEU A 175 3.47 -8.58 3.90
C LEU A 175 3.81 -7.09 4.12
N ASN A 176 2.83 -6.24 3.88
CA ASN A 176 2.97 -4.79 3.96
C ASN A 176 1.85 -4.16 4.80
N PRO A 177 2.07 -2.95 5.35
CA PRO A 177 1.10 -2.30 6.22
C PRO A 177 -0.19 -1.90 5.49
N VAL A 178 -0.14 -1.65 4.17
CA VAL A 178 -1.31 -1.25 3.40
C VAL A 178 -2.26 -2.43 3.22
N SER A 179 -1.76 -3.61 2.82
CA SER A 179 -2.59 -4.82 2.70
C SER A 179 -3.21 -5.22 4.04
N LEU A 180 -2.46 -5.13 5.17
CA LEU A 180 -3.01 -5.41 6.50
C LEU A 180 -4.17 -4.48 6.89
N ALA A 181 -4.15 -3.22 6.45
CA ALA A 181 -5.18 -2.24 6.75
C ALA A 181 -6.38 -2.32 5.79
N ALA A 182 -6.16 -2.76 4.54
CA ALA A 182 -7.15 -2.67 3.46
C ALA A 182 -8.30 -3.67 3.61
N TYR A 183 -8.05 -4.86 4.16
CA TYR A 183 -9.03 -5.94 4.23
C TYR A 183 -9.70 -6.00 5.59
N GLU A 184 -10.97 -6.42 5.62
CA GLU A 184 -11.73 -6.57 6.86
C GLU A 184 -11.16 -7.66 7.76
N LYS A 185 -10.74 -8.78 7.16
CA LYS A 185 -10.16 -9.92 7.88
C LYS A 185 -8.83 -10.34 7.26
N VAL A 186 -7.98 -10.91 8.07
CA VAL A 186 -6.70 -11.49 7.67
C VAL A 186 -6.69 -12.96 8.03
N LEU A 187 -6.47 -13.80 7.04
CA LEU A 187 -6.37 -15.25 7.18
C LEU A 187 -4.92 -15.68 7.00
N MET A 188 -4.34 -16.31 7.99
CA MET A 188 -2.94 -16.76 7.94
C MET A 188 -2.86 -18.29 8.03
N THR A 189 -1.94 -18.89 7.28
CA THR A 189 -1.59 -20.30 7.50
C THR A 189 -0.73 -20.42 8.75
N VAL A 190 -0.76 -21.58 9.41
CA VAL A 190 0.07 -21.87 10.60
C VAL A 190 1.55 -21.63 10.30
N GLY A 191 2.04 -22.07 9.13
CA GLY A 191 3.41 -21.82 8.69
C GLY A 191 3.73 -20.32 8.55
N ALA A 192 2.80 -19.54 7.97
CA ALA A 192 2.97 -18.08 7.84
C ALA A 192 3.05 -17.39 9.22
N VAL A 193 2.26 -17.81 10.20
CA VAL A 193 2.32 -17.27 11.56
C VAL A 193 3.69 -17.48 12.18
N LYS A 194 4.26 -18.69 12.09
CA LYS A 194 5.61 -19.00 12.61
C LYS A 194 6.69 -18.15 11.96
N LEU A 195 6.66 -18.01 10.62
CA LEU A 195 7.60 -17.14 9.90
C LEU A 195 7.48 -15.66 10.29
N ILE A 196 6.26 -15.19 10.56
CA ILE A 196 6.04 -13.81 11.04
C ILE A 196 6.64 -13.64 12.45
N GLU A 197 6.49 -14.60 13.33
CA GLU A 197 7.09 -14.58 14.67
C GLU A 197 8.61 -14.48 14.60
N GLU A 198 9.27 -15.30 13.77
CA GLU A 198 10.72 -15.25 13.56
C GLU A 198 11.18 -13.88 13.00
N ARG A 199 10.44 -13.35 12.02
CA ARG A 199 10.77 -12.06 11.38
C ARG A 199 10.61 -10.87 12.33
N LEU A 200 9.70 -10.96 13.30
CA LEU A 200 9.38 -9.87 14.22
C LEU A 200 10.11 -9.99 15.57
N GLN A 201 10.78 -11.03 15.85
CA GLN A 201 11.72 -11.08 16.97
C GLN A 201 12.89 -10.13 16.72
#